data_a8946823f55337fbc5c1a49572ed18b0
#
_entry.id   a8946823f55337fbc5c1a49572ed18b0
#
_cell.length_a   1.000
_cell.length_b   1.000
_cell.length_c   1.000
_cell.angle_alpha   90.00
_cell.angle_beta   90.00
_cell.angle_gamma   90.00
#
_symmetry.space_group_name_H-M   'P 1'
#
loop_
_entity.id
_entity.type
_entity.pdbx_description
1 polymer ?
#
loop_
_entity_poly.entity_id
_entity_poly.type
_entity_poly.pdbx_seq_one_letter_code
_entity_poly.pdbx_strand_id
1 'polypeptide(L)'
;MNYYSSTDKTMAQTVSDVPITPAGVYNFKSVGQITAFDVAPALVLFLGEHNGFEPYSKVGVIVPVHGDLEITTDAYAPIAFNATTGAPTAFGDVRSVDKVKPNPTLGFMATLGTSYKLGKNISAFAELEYRNFTVHGKTKETTDFTVNGNDALATRSNAQINTNYVDKLDVNSNNALTNPNGLDSTRPKDELSSYVGISGLGLTLGLKYNL
;
A
#
# COMPACT_ATOMS: atom_id res chain seq x y z
N MET A 1 3.01 17.79 -9.51
CA MET A 1 3.50 17.30 -8.23
C MET A 1 2.32 17.01 -7.36
N ASN A 2 2.15 15.77 -6.91
CA ASN A 2 0.97 15.34 -6.18
C ASN A 2 1.39 14.61 -4.92
N TYR A 3 0.68 14.89 -3.84
CA TYR A 3 0.80 14.21 -2.56
C TYR A 3 -0.52 13.53 -2.23
N TYR A 4 -0.45 12.29 -1.79
CA TYR A 4 -1.60 11.48 -1.39
C TYR A 4 -1.40 10.99 0.03
N SER A 5 -2.45 11.10 0.82
CA SER A 5 -2.56 10.41 2.10
C SER A 5 -3.94 9.81 2.18
N SER A 6 -4.02 8.52 2.49
CA SER A 6 -5.29 7.89 2.78
C SER A 6 -5.62 7.99 4.26
N THR A 7 -6.89 8.00 4.60
CA THR A 7 -7.34 7.58 5.92
C THR A 7 -7.20 6.06 6.05
N ASP A 8 -7.25 5.56 7.27
CA ASP A 8 -7.25 4.13 7.57
C ASP A 8 -8.30 3.37 6.76
N LYS A 9 -7.88 2.31 6.08
CA LYS A 9 -8.73 1.40 5.31
C LYS A 9 -8.60 -0.01 5.84
N THR A 10 -9.71 -0.66 6.18
CA THR A 10 -9.70 -2.08 6.49
C THR A 10 -9.29 -2.86 5.25
N MET A 11 -8.15 -3.55 5.33
CA MET A 11 -7.59 -4.37 4.26
C MET A 11 -8.07 -5.81 4.34
N ALA A 12 -8.13 -6.35 5.56
CA ALA A 12 -8.61 -7.68 5.82
C ALA A 12 -9.23 -7.74 7.23
N GLN A 13 -10.26 -8.54 7.36
CA GLN A 13 -10.88 -8.81 8.65
C GLN A 13 -11.45 -10.23 8.63
N THR A 14 -11.19 -10.98 9.68
CA THR A 14 -11.83 -12.27 9.93
C THR A 14 -12.33 -12.30 11.35
N VAL A 15 -13.56 -12.71 11.53
CA VAL A 15 -14.15 -13.04 12.82
C VAL A 15 -14.62 -14.49 12.68
N SER A 16 -14.00 -15.40 13.41
CA SER A 16 -14.42 -16.81 13.43
C SER A 16 -15.24 -17.05 14.66
N ASP A 17 -16.52 -17.32 14.48
CA ASP A 17 -17.40 -17.78 15.56
C ASP A 17 -17.20 -19.28 15.89
N VAL A 18 -16.34 -19.97 15.12
CA VAL A 18 -16.00 -21.37 15.35
C VAL A 18 -14.79 -21.42 16.27
N PRO A 19 -14.92 -22.01 17.48
CA PRO A 19 -13.76 -22.25 18.33
C PRO A 19 -12.77 -23.14 17.58
N ILE A 20 -11.59 -22.63 17.26
CA ILE A 20 -10.47 -23.47 16.82
C ILE A 20 -10.00 -24.19 18.07
N THR A 21 -10.49 -25.43 18.24
CA THR A 21 -10.31 -26.24 19.45
C THR A 21 -8.87 -26.27 19.97
N PRO A 22 -8.70 -26.33 21.32
CA PRO A 22 -9.69 -26.38 22.38
C PRO A 22 -9.91 -25.06 23.15
N ALA A 23 -9.37 -23.88 22.72
CA ALA A 23 -9.41 -22.72 23.59
C ALA A 23 -9.38 -21.36 22.90
N GLY A 24 -10.13 -21.08 21.84
CA GLY A 24 -10.23 -19.69 21.42
C GLY A 24 -10.89 -19.43 20.07
N VAL A 25 -11.47 -18.25 19.95
CA VAL A 25 -11.93 -17.65 18.71
C VAL A 25 -10.74 -16.93 18.10
N TYR A 26 -10.33 -17.32 16.91
CA TYR A 26 -9.33 -16.57 16.15
C TYR A 26 -10.04 -15.39 15.47
N ASN A 27 -9.59 -14.19 15.74
CA ASN A 27 -10.01 -13.02 14.98
C ASN A 27 -8.81 -12.14 14.63
N PHE A 28 -8.89 -11.45 13.54
CA PHE A 28 -7.92 -10.42 13.21
C PHE A 28 -8.56 -9.30 12.39
N LYS A 29 -7.97 -8.13 12.47
CA LYS A 29 -8.29 -6.98 11.64
C LYS A 29 -7.00 -6.31 11.23
N SER A 30 -6.81 -6.13 9.91
CA SER A 30 -5.71 -5.39 9.34
C SER A 30 -6.20 -4.09 8.72
N VAL A 31 -5.58 -3.00 9.08
CA VAL A 31 -5.88 -1.64 8.60
C VAL A 31 -4.64 -1.08 7.93
N GLY A 32 -4.79 -0.57 6.72
CA GLY A 32 -3.70 0.03 5.95
C GLY A 32 -3.85 1.53 5.77
N GLN A 33 -2.75 2.25 5.85
CA GLN A 33 -2.61 3.66 5.54
C GLN A 33 -1.53 3.86 4.49
N ILE A 34 -1.85 4.61 3.42
CA ILE A 34 -0.93 4.89 2.33
C ILE A 34 -0.54 6.36 2.37
N THR A 35 0.76 6.61 2.22
CA THR A 35 1.32 7.93 1.91
C THR A 35 2.14 7.80 0.64
N ALA A 36 1.88 8.66 -0.36
CA ALA A 36 2.58 8.60 -1.63
C ALA A 36 2.79 10.00 -2.23
N PHE A 37 3.83 10.11 -3.02
CA PHE A 37 4.23 11.31 -3.71
C PHE A 37 4.67 10.99 -5.14
N ASP A 38 4.11 11.73 -6.11
CA ASP A 38 4.48 11.60 -7.52
C ASP A 38 4.71 12.96 -8.20
N VAL A 39 5.39 12.92 -9.33
CA VAL A 39 5.44 13.98 -10.31
C VAL A 39 4.84 13.48 -11.63
N ALA A 40 4.06 14.34 -12.29
CA ALA A 40 3.39 13.97 -13.52
C ALA A 40 3.63 15.07 -14.59
N PRO A 41 4.77 15.03 -15.30
CA PRO A 41 4.97 15.89 -16.46
C PRO A 41 3.92 15.58 -17.52
N ALA A 42 3.29 16.62 -18.07
CA ALA A 42 2.20 16.49 -19.02
C ALA A 42 2.33 17.49 -20.15
N LEU A 43 1.93 17.08 -21.34
CA LEU A 43 1.68 17.96 -22.48
C LEU A 43 0.23 18.48 -22.36
N VAL A 44 0.06 19.77 -22.60
CA VAL A 44 -1.24 20.44 -22.57
C VAL A 44 -1.58 20.92 -23.99
N LEU A 45 -2.74 20.53 -24.47
CA LEU A 45 -3.31 21.00 -25.72
C LEU A 45 -4.50 21.92 -25.42
N PHE A 46 -4.36 23.19 -25.75
CA PHE A 46 -5.44 24.16 -25.64
C PHE A 46 -6.33 24.10 -26.90
N LEU A 47 -7.64 24.09 -26.69
CA LEU A 47 -8.64 23.93 -27.76
C LEU A 47 -9.25 25.27 -28.20
N GLY A 48 -8.63 26.39 -27.80
CA GLY A 48 -9.09 27.75 -28.09
C GLY A 48 -9.89 28.36 -26.95
N GLU A 49 -10.22 29.62 -27.08
CA GLU A 49 -11.03 30.38 -26.10
C GLU A 49 -12.42 30.67 -26.66
N HIS A 50 -13.44 30.46 -25.86
CA HIS A 50 -14.80 30.83 -26.19
C HIS A 50 -15.51 31.42 -24.97
N ASN A 51 -15.96 32.69 -25.05
CA ASN A 51 -16.68 33.40 -23.99
C ASN A 51 -15.94 33.37 -22.62
N GLY A 52 -14.60 33.49 -22.61
CA GLY A 52 -13.79 33.44 -21.40
C GLY A 52 -13.42 32.04 -20.90
N PHE A 53 -13.97 30.99 -21.51
CA PHE A 53 -13.59 29.61 -21.23
C PHE A 53 -12.47 29.16 -22.18
N GLU A 54 -11.48 28.53 -21.62
CA GLU A 54 -10.36 27.91 -22.35
C GLU A 54 -10.36 26.39 -22.08
N PRO A 55 -11.05 25.60 -22.91
CA PRO A 55 -10.98 24.13 -22.79
C PRO A 55 -9.61 23.63 -23.20
N TYR A 56 -9.13 22.57 -22.52
CA TYR A 56 -7.86 21.94 -22.82
C TYR A 56 -7.88 20.45 -22.48
N SER A 57 -6.95 19.73 -23.04
CA SER A 57 -6.63 18.36 -22.65
C SER A 57 -5.18 18.26 -22.20
N LYS A 58 -4.90 17.31 -21.28
CA LYS A 58 -3.53 16.97 -20.86
C LYS A 58 -3.31 15.48 -21.03
N VAL A 59 -2.12 15.10 -21.44
CA VAL A 59 -1.63 13.72 -21.43
C VAL A 59 -0.26 13.73 -20.79
N GLY A 60 -0.04 12.88 -19.81
CA GLY A 60 1.18 12.85 -19.04
C GLY A 60 1.61 11.48 -18.57
N VAL A 61 2.85 11.43 -18.09
CA VAL A 61 3.44 10.25 -17.47
C VAL A 61 3.50 10.49 -15.98
N ILE A 62 2.98 9.54 -15.19
CA ILE A 62 3.10 9.54 -13.74
C ILE A 62 4.43 8.89 -13.36
N VAL A 63 5.28 9.62 -12.66
CA VAL A 63 6.55 9.15 -12.11
C VAL A 63 6.41 9.14 -10.59
N PRO A 64 6.14 7.98 -9.97
CA PRO A 64 6.11 7.88 -8.53
C PRO A 64 7.52 8.11 -7.97
N VAL A 65 7.64 8.97 -6.97
CA VAL A 65 8.93 9.34 -6.34
C VAL A 65 9.09 8.66 -5.00
N HIS A 66 8.02 8.59 -4.22
CA HIS A 66 8.00 8.00 -2.88
C HIS A 66 6.63 7.45 -2.57
N GLY A 67 6.61 6.39 -1.77
CA GLY A 67 5.37 5.85 -1.21
C GLY A 67 5.68 4.86 -0.10
N ASP A 68 4.82 4.86 0.91
CA ASP A 68 4.84 3.91 2.02
C ASP A 68 3.41 3.40 2.27
N LEU A 69 3.29 2.12 2.59
CA LEU A 69 2.08 1.52 3.10
C LEU A 69 2.39 1.01 4.51
N GLU A 70 1.73 1.58 5.50
CA GLU A 70 1.75 1.07 6.86
C GLU A 70 0.51 0.21 7.10
N ILE A 71 0.71 -1.01 7.62
CA ILE A 71 -0.35 -1.96 7.93
C ILE A 71 -0.30 -2.26 9.41
N THR A 72 -1.35 -1.88 10.14
CA THR A 72 -1.54 -2.29 11.52
C THR A 72 -2.48 -3.51 11.54
N THR A 73 -2.04 -4.58 12.18
CA THR A 73 -2.85 -5.78 12.40
C THR A 73 -3.04 -6.02 13.89
N ASP A 74 -4.27 -6.06 14.32
CA ASP A 74 -4.68 -6.48 15.65
C ASP A 74 -5.36 -7.85 15.54
N ALA A 75 -4.92 -8.81 16.35
CA ALA A 75 -5.45 -10.17 16.34
C ALA A 75 -5.56 -10.75 17.76
N TYR A 76 -6.55 -11.59 17.98
CA TYR A 76 -6.54 -12.53 19.09
C TYR A 76 -6.15 -13.89 18.53
N ALA A 77 -4.96 -14.37 18.89
CA ALA A 77 -4.32 -15.48 18.20
C ALA A 77 -3.56 -16.41 19.17
N PRO A 78 -3.20 -17.63 18.74
CA PRO A 78 -2.32 -18.50 19.51
C PRO A 78 -0.97 -17.83 19.78
N ILE A 79 -0.56 -17.80 21.05
CA ILE A 79 0.72 -17.23 21.50
C ILE A 79 1.66 -18.28 22.09
N ALA A 80 1.17 -19.50 22.36
CA ALA A 80 1.98 -20.63 22.78
C ALA A 80 1.46 -21.93 22.14
N PHE A 81 2.38 -22.84 21.90
CA PHE A 81 2.12 -24.12 21.26
C PHE A 81 2.74 -25.28 22.05
N ASN A 82 2.08 -26.42 22.03
CA ASN A 82 2.67 -27.67 22.54
C ASN A 82 3.81 -28.11 21.61
N ALA A 83 5.01 -28.28 22.16
CA ALA A 83 6.19 -28.60 21.38
C ALA A 83 6.13 -29.96 20.64
N THR A 84 5.31 -30.90 21.15
CA THR A 84 5.19 -32.25 20.59
C THR A 84 4.08 -32.35 19.55
N THR A 85 2.93 -31.71 19.82
CA THR A 85 1.73 -31.85 18.96
C THR A 85 1.50 -30.67 18.03
N GLY A 86 2.19 -29.52 18.25
CA GLY A 86 1.95 -28.26 17.53
C GLY A 86 0.59 -27.62 17.86
N ALA A 87 -0.18 -28.18 18.79
CA ALA A 87 -1.48 -27.63 19.16
C ALA A 87 -1.33 -26.34 19.98
N PRO A 88 -2.19 -25.33 19.77
CA PRO A 88 -2.19 -24.12 20.59
C PRO A 88 -2.46 -24.45 22.06
N THR A 89 -1.68 -23.83 22.95
CA THR A 89 -1.83 -23.99 24.41
C THR A 89 -2.24 -22.72 25.11
N ALA A 90 -2.01 -21.56 24.50
CA ALA A 90 -2.48 -20.29 24.99
C ALA A 90 -2.82 -19.34 23.84
N PHE A 91 -3.76 -18.43 24.09
CA PHE A 91 -4.17 -17.36 23.18
C PHE A 91 -3.95 -16.01 23.85
N GLY A 92 -3.76 -14.98 23.06
CA GLY A 92 -3.58 -13.62 23.55
C GLY A 92 -3.74 -12.58 22.46
N ASP A 93 -3.72 -11.34 22.88
CA ASP A 93 -3.75 -10.19 21.99
C ASP A 93 -2.39 -10.02 21.33
N VAL A 94 -2.39 -9.97 20.00
CA VAL A 94 -1.19 -9.77 19.18
C VAL A 94 -1.44 -8.54 18.32
N ARG A 95 -0.49 -7.62 18.34
CA ARG A 95 -0.47 -6.45 17.45
C ARG A 95 0.83 -6.42 16.68
N SER A 96 0.74 -6.12 15.38
CA SER A 96 1.89 -5.84 14.54
C SER A 96 1.70 -4.57 13.73
N VAL A 97 2.79 -3.87 13.48
CA VAL A 97 2.87 -2.77 12.51
C VAL A 97 3.90 -3.13 11.46
N ASP A 98 3.44 -3.25 10.24
CA ASP A 98 4.26 -3.59 9.09
C ASP A 98 4.39 -2.37 8.16
N LYS A 99 5.61 -2.05 7.77
CA LYS A 99 5.92 -1.03 6.74
C LYS A 99 6.29 -1.71 5.45
N VAL A 100 5.48 -1.48 4.43
CA VAL A 100 5.72 -1.99 3.08
C VAL A 100 6.26 -0.85 2.21
N LYS A 101 7.47 -1.04 1.67
CA LYS A 101 8.02 -0.18 0.64
C LYS A 101 7.55 -0.68 -0.72
N PRO A 102 6.81 0.13 -1.47
CA PRO A 102 6.36 -0.25 -2.80
C PRO A 102 7.48 -0.13 -3.83
N ASN A 103 7.30 -0.84 -4.94
CA ASN A 103 8.02 -0.66 -6.17
C ASN A 103 7.02 -0.24 -7.26
N PRO A 104 6.69 1.05 -7.37
CA PRO A 104 5.71 1.52 -8.33
C PRO A 104 6.30 1.53 -9.73
N THR A 105 5.46 1.25 -10.72
CA THR A 105 5.81 1.42 -12.14
C THR A 105 5.46 2.82 -12.62
N LEU A 106 6.00 3.21 -13.77
CA LEU A 106 5.54 4.40 -14.47
C LEU A 106 4.07 4.23 -14.84
N GLY A 107 3.31 5.31 -14.69
CA GLY A 107 1.91 5.35 -15.05
C GLY A 107 1.63 6.39 -16.13
N PHE A 108 0.37 6.53 -16.49
CA PHE A 108 -0.08 7.60 -17.35
C PHE A 108 -1.29 8.33 -16.76
N MET A 109 -1.47 9.58 -17.18
CA MET A 109 -2.64 10.38 -16.88
C MET A 109 -3.18 11.01 -18.15
N ALA A 110 -4.51 11.17 -18.18
CA ALA A 110 -5.22 11.95 -19.18
C ALA A 110 -6.22 12.86 -18.46
N THR A 111 -6.30 14.11 -18.90
CA THR A 111 -7.17 15.10 -18.26
C THR A 111 -7.95 15.87 -19.33
N LEU A 112 -9.22 16.09 -19.08
CA LEU A 112 -10.04 17.06 -19.78
C LEU A 112 -10.34 18.20 -18.80
N GLY A 113 -10.04 19.42 -19.19
CA GLY A 113 -10.21 20.57 -18.33
C GLY A 113 -10.72 21.78 -19.06
N THR A 114 -11.17 22.76 -18.28
CA THR A 114 -11.46 24.11 -18.77
C THR A 114 -11.00 25.12 -17.75
N SER A 115 -10.48 26.25 -18.20
CA SER A 115 -10.22 27.41 -17.36
C SER A 115 -11.13 28.57 -17.74
N TYR A 116 -11.48 29.38 -16.75
CA TYR A 116 -12.26 30.60 -16.91
C TYR A 116 -11.50 31.80 -16.34
N LYS A 117 -11.32 32.82 -17.15
CA LYS A 117 -10.60 34.04 -16.77
C LYS A 117 -11.41 34.84 -15.75
N LEU A 118 -10.88 34.98 -14.53
CA LEU A 118 -11.45 35.82 -13.48
C LEU A 118 -10.89 37.25 -13.47
N GLY A 119 -9.72 37.43 -14.11
CA GLY A 119 -9.02 38.70 -14.15
C GLY A 119 -7.83 38.65 -15.10
N LYS A 120 -6.98 39.68 -15.06
CA LYS A 120 -5.83 39.77 -15.97
C LYS A 120 -4.86 38.60 -15.83
N ASN A 121 -4.63 38.15 -14.60
CA ASN A 121 -3.61 37.15 -14.26
C ASN A 121 -4.16 35.93 -13.51
N ILE A 122 -5.46 35.86 -13.26
CA ILE A 122 -6.07 34.80 -12.47
C ILE A 122 -7.17 34.13 -13.29
N SER A 123 -7.14 32.80 -13.34
CA SER A 123 -8.18 31.95 -13.90
C SER A 123 -8.58 30.88 -12.90
N ALA A 124 -9.87 30.56 -12.81
CA ALA A 124 -10.33 29.34 -12.17
C ALA A 124 -10.27 28.18 -13.17
N PHE A 125 -10.04 26.97 -12.71
CA PHE A 125 -10.08 25.80 -13.57
C PHE A 125 -10.82 24.63 -12.91
N ALA A 126 -11.36 23.78 -13.78
CA ALA A 126 -11.95 22.49 -13.41
C ALA A 126 -11.40 21.42 -14.35
N GLU A 127 -11.02 20.27 -13.78
CA GLU A 127 -10.42 19.15 -14.50
C GLU A 127 -11.07 17.83 -14.11
N LEU A 128 -11.40 17.02 -15.10
CA LEU A 128 -11.67 15.60 -14.95
C LEU A 128 -10.42 14.84 -15.35
N GLU A 129 -9.81 14.14 -14.41
CA GLU A 129 -8.54 13.43 -14.59
C GLU A 129 -8.76 11.93 -14.49
N TYR A 130 -8.18 11.18 -15.41
CA TYR A 130 -8.00 9.73 -15.32
C TYR A 130 -6.53 9.42 -15.07
N ARG A 131 -6.27 8.56 -14.09
CA ARG A 131 -4.94 8.06 -13.74
C ARG A 131 -4.90 6.56 -13.80
N ASN A 132 -3.78 6.01 -14.24
CA ASN A 132 -3.51 4.58 -14.23
C ASN A 132 -2.02 4.32 -13.99
N PHE A 133 -1.70 3.53 -12.98
CA PHE A 133 -0.36 2.99 -12.73
C PHE A 133 -0.45 1.70 -11.92
N THR A 134 0.62 0.91 -11.93
CA THR A 134 0.69 -0.35 -11.18
C THR A 134 1.70 -0.22 -10.06
N VAL A 135 1.37 -0.80 -8.91
CA VAL A 135 2.24 -0.85 -7.74
C VAL A 135 2.38 -2.28 -7.28
N HIS A 136 3.57 -2.69 -6.89
CA HIS A 136 3.83 -3.94 -6.19
C HIS A 136 4.71 -3.71 -4.97
N GLY A 137 4.70 -4.63 -4.02
CA GLY A 137 5.60 -4.60 -2.87
C GLY A 137 7.05 -4.83 -3.31
N LYS A 138 7.99 -4.14 -2.68
CA LYS A 138 9.43 -4.41 -2.79
C LYS A 138 9.94 -5.11 -1.53
N THR A 139 9.67 -4.52 -0.38
CA THR A 139 10.06 -5.07 0.92
C THR A 139 8.97 -4.78 1.94
N LYS A 140 8.88 -5.65 2.94
CA LYS A 140 8.07 -5.42 4.14
C LYS A 140 8.96 -5.58 5.36
N GLU A 141 8.78 -4.70 6.35
CA GLU A 141 9.45 -4.74 7.64
C GLU A 141 8.41 -4.60 8.75
N THR A 142 8.39 -5.54 9.69
CA THR A 142 7.63 -5.41 10.93
C THR A 142 8.41 -4.49 11.86
N THR A 143 7.85 -3.32 12.15
CA THR A 143 8.49 -2.28 12.98
C THR A 143 8.02 -2.28 14.42
N ASP A 144 6.88 -2.90 14.69
CA ASP A 144 6.30 -3.08 16.03
C ASP A 144 5.65 -4.46 16.11
N PHE A 145 5.87 -5.15 17.21
CA PHE A 145 5.21 -6.43 17.49
C PHE A 145 5.02 -6.59 18.98
N THR A 146 3.77 -6.64 19.42
CA THR A 146 3.42 -6.82 20.84
C THR A 146 2.57 -8.05 21.08
N VAL A 147 2.75 -8.67 22.23
CA VAL A 147 1.93 -9.79 22.73
C VAL A 147 1.40 -9.41 24.10
N ASN A 148 0.08 -9.41 24.24
CA ASN A 148 -0.61 -8.95 25.47
C ASN A 148 -0.11 -7.56 25.94
N GLY A 149 0.16 -6.66 24.96
CA GLY A 149 0.64 -5.31 25.23
C GLY A 149 2.12 -5.17 25.56
N ASN A 150 2.88 -6.27 25.62
CA ASN A 150 4.31 -6.25 25.87
C ASN A 150 5.09 -6.34 24.56
N ASP A 151 6.15 -5.54 24.41
CA ASP A 151 7.03 -5.62 23.25
C ASP A 151 7.68 -7.01 23.14
N ALA A 152 7.53 -7.61 21.99
CA ALA A 152 8.05 -8.93 21.66
C ALA A 152 8.80 -8.94 20.31
N LEU A 153 9.09 -7.77 19.71
CA LEU A 153 9.75 -7.67 18.42
C LEU A 153 11.13 -8.36 18.41
N ALA A 154 11.90 -8.17 19.49
CA ALA A 154 13.22 -8.77 19.63
C ALA A 154 13.21 -10.30 19.70
N THR A 155 12.07 -10.93 19.94
CA THR A 155 11.91 -12.40 19.93
C THR A 155 11.69 -12.98 18.54
N ARG A 156 11.48 -12.13 17.55
CA ARG A 156 11.20 -12.51 16.17
C ARG A 156 12.51 -12.74 15.39
N SER A 157 12.50 -13.74 14.54
CA SER A 157 13.61 -13.98 13.63
C SER A 157 13.62 -12.97 12.48
N ASN A 158 14.75 -12.86 11.77
CA ASN A 158 14.84 -11.99 10.61
C ASN A 158 13.78 -12.32 9.55
N ALA A 159 13.53 -13.60 9.28
CA ALA A 159 12.49 -14.03 8.35
C ALA A 159 11.06 -13.67 8.80
N GLN A 160 10.85 -13.42 10.08
CA GLN A 160 9.56 -12.99 10.62
C GLN A 160 9.39 -11.47 10.62
N ILE A 161 10.51 -10.73 10.70
CA ILE A 161 10.52 -9.27 10.67
C ILE A 161 10.55 -8.77 9.23
N ASN A 162 11.39 -9.35 8.39
CA ASN A 162 11.69 -8.84 7.05
C ASN A 162 11.19 -9.78 5.96
N THR A 163 10.55 -9.21 4.95
CA THR A 163 10.10 -9.92 3.74
C THR A 163 10.59 -9.17 2.50
N ASN A 164 11.16 -9.91 1.56
CA ASN A 164 11.42 -9.46 0.21
C ASN A 164 10.29 -9.94 -0.70
N TYR A 165 9.73 -9.06 -1.49
CA TYR A 165 8.78 -9.43 -2.53
C TYR A 165 9.52 -9.63 -3.85
N VAL A 166 9.36 -10.82 -4.43
CA VAL A 166 10.03 -11.25 -5.65
C VAL A 166 9.03 -11.65 -6.72
N ASP A 167 9.40 -11.51 -7.99
CA ASP A 167 8.50 -11.85 -9.10
C ASP A 167 8.40 -13.36 -9.33
N LYS A 168 9.36 -14.12 -8.79
CA LYS A 168 9.41 -15.58 -8.90
C LYS A 168 9.99 -16.19 -7.63
N LEU A 169 9.38 -17.28 -7.18
CA LEU A 169 9.94 -18.17 -6.18
C LEU A 169 10.54 -19.41 -6.85
N ASP A 170 11.72 -19.81 -6.42
CA ASP A 170 12.40 -21.02 -6.84
C ASP A 170 13.10 -21.72 -5.67
N VAL A 171 13.87 -22.76 -5.96
CA VAL A 171 14.55 -23.57 -4.95
C VAL A 171 15.60 -22.81 -4.14
N ASN A 172 16.07 -21.65 -4.59
CA ASN A 172 17.05 -20.80 -3.91
C ASN A 172 16.38 -19.67 -3.09
N SER A 173 15.08 -19.46 -3.28
CA SER A 173 14.32 -18.45 -2.54
C SER A 173 14.26 -18.83 -1.06
N ASN A 174 14.35 -17.84 -0.17
CA ASN A 174 14.14 -18.06 1.26
C ASN A 174 12.65 -18.19 1.59
N ASN A 175 12.05 -19.30 1.17
CA ASN A 175 10.63 -19.59 1.30
C ASN A 175 10.41 -21.05 1.71
N ALA A 176 9.59 -21.28 2.73
CA ALA A 176 9.38 -22.61 3.31
C ALA A 176 8.77 -23.64 2.34
N LEU A 177 8.05 -23.17 1.29
CA LEU A 177 7.37 -24.05 0.35
C LEU A 177 8.23 -24.43 -0.86
N THR A 178 9.18 -23.59 -1.24
CA THR A 178 9.97 -23.77 -2.48
C THR A 178 11.40 -24.16 -2.23
N ASN A 179 11.96 -23.82 -1.06
CA ASN A 179 13.32 -24.17 -0.70
C ASN A 179 13.38 -25.58 -0.08
N PRO A 180 14.11 -26.55 -0.67
CA PRO A 180 14.22 -27.89 -0.13
C PRO A 180 14.89 -27.95 1.25
N ASN A 181 15.67 -26.92 1.61
CA ASN A 181 16.28 -26.79 2.94
C ASN A 181 15.39 -26.05 3.95
N GLY A 182 14.18 -25.67 3.54
CA GLY A 182 13.24 -24.90 4.36
C GLY A 182 13.58 -23.41 4.42
N LEU A 183 12.98 -22.73 5.40
CA LEU A 183 13.13 -21.30 5.64
C LEU A 183 14.38 -21.04 6.52
N ASP A 184 15.29 -20.24 6.01
CA ASP A 184 16.41 -19.70 6.79
C ASP A 184 15.92 -18.49 7.63
N SER A 185 15.85 -18.69 8.93
CA SER A 185 15.35 -17.68 9.86
C SER A 185 16.29 -16.46 10.03
N THR A 186 17.55 -16.58 9.58
CA THR A 186 18.55 -15.51 9.71
C THR A 186 18.50 -14.51 8.56
N ARG A 187 17.77 -14.81 7.49
CA ARG A 187 17.61 -14.01 6.29
C ARG A 187 16.15 -13.53 6.15
N PRO A 188 15.88 -12.40 5.44
CA PRO A 188 14.52 -12.03 5.06
C PRO A 188 13.81 -13.18 4.32
N LYS A 189 12.52 -13.34 4.59
CA LYS A 189 11.67 -14.29 3.85
C LYS A 189 11.40 -13.75 2.44
N ASP A 190 11.36 -14.62 1.45
CA ASP A 190 10.95 -14.28 0.09
C ASP A 190 9.48 -14.67 -0.13
N GLU A 191 8.67 -13.75 -0.63
CA GLU A 191 7.28 -13.93 -1.01
C GLU A 191 7.03 -13.42 -2.43
N LEU A 192 6.04 -13.96 -3.10
CA LEU A 192 5.64 -13.45 -4.42
C LEU A 192 5.08 -12.03 -4.32
N SER A 193 5.53 -11.18 -5.24
CA SER A 193 4.97 -9.85 -5.43
C SER A 193 3.51 -9.94 -5.84
N SER A 194 2.67 -9.11 -5.19
CA SER A 194 1.29 -8.89 -5.62
C SER A 194 1.22 -7.55 -6.36
N TYR A 195 0.76 -7.60 -7.60
CA TYR A 195 0.61 -6.42 -8.45
C TYR A 195 -0.78 -5.84 -8.30
N VAL A 196 -0.86 -4.55 -7.95
CA VAL A 196 -2.12 -3.82 -7.81
C VAL A 196 -2.17 -2.71 -8.84
N GLY A 197 -3.11 -2.81 -9.77
CA GLY A 197 -3.43 -1.73 -10.71
C GLY A 197 -4.21 -0.64 -9.98
N ILE A 198 -3.71 0.58 -10.02
CA ILE A 198 -4.37 1.76 -9.48
C ILE A 198 -4.87 2.58 -10.65
N SER A 199 -6.19 2.62 -10.82
CA SER A 199 -6.84 3.45 -11.83
C SER A 199 -8.04 4.14 -11.21
N GLY A 200 -8.28 5.37 -11.63
CA GLY A 200 -9.39 6.15 -11.09
C GLY A 200 -9.66 7.41 -11.87
N LEU A 201 -10.88 7.91 -11.69
CA LEU A 201 -11.30 9.23 -12.13
C LEU A 201 -11.26 10.17 -10.93
N GLY A 202 -10.69 11.35 -11.13
CA GLY A 202 -10.65 12.43 -10.17
C GLY A 202 -11.24 13.72 -10.73
N LEU A 203 -11.79 14.56 -9.85
CA LEU A 203 -12.19 15.92 -10.15
C LEU A 203 -11.28 16.88 -9.41
N THR A 204 -10.67 17.81 -10.14
CA THR A 204 -9.79 18.83 -9.57
C THR A 204 -10.38 20.21 -9.86
N LEU A 205 -10.44 21.06 -8.84
CA LEU A 205 -10.80 22.46 -8.94
C LEU A 205 -9.66 23.30 -8.39
N GLY A 206 -9.37 24.43 -9.02
CA GLY A 206 -8.29 25.28 -8.55
C GLY A 206 -8.21 26.65 -9.21
N LEU A 207 -7.20 27.39 -8.81
CA LEU A 207 -6.85 28.68 -9.36
C LEU A 207 -5.50 28.60 -10.06
N LYS A 208 -5.40 29.22 -11.22
CA LYS A 208 -4.18 29.33 -12.00
C LYS A 208 -3.78 30.81 -12.06
N TYR A 209 -2.54 31.11 -11.73
CA TYR A 209 -1.95 32.42 -11.91
C TYR A 209 -1.07 32.41 -13.18
N ASN A 210 -1.33 33.34 -14.09
CA ASN A 210 -0.55 33.54 -15.30
C ASN A 210 0.45 34.69 -15.07
N LEU A 211 1.72 34.42 -15.23
CA LEU A 211 2.82 35.37 -15.10
C LEU A 211 2.92 36.26 -16.35
#